data_3fb82417f5ff36d7a25ee7ee68df597d
#
_entry.id   3fb82417f5ff36d7a25ee7ee68df597d
#
_cell.length_a   1.000
_cell.length_b   1.000
_cell.length_c   1.000
_cell.angle_alpha   90.00
_cell.angle_beta   90.00
_cell.angle_gamma   90.00
#
_symmetry.space_group_name_H-M   'P 1'
#
loop_
_entity.id
_entity.type
_entity.pdbx_description
1 polymer ?
#
loop_
_entity_poly.entity_id
_entity_poly.type
_entity_poly.pdbx_seq_one_letter_code
_entity_poly.pdbx_strand_id
1 'polypeptide(L)'
;MDRVGAASLDTFRQTHLVPRAPRSYDVRMLVHSFFAAAELTGQVHRSLPALLAQGGVMIWVLMAASAAGLLVFADRLFHYHRAQINSMEFLNGVRNVLKRDNVVEALSICDATPGPVARLVKVAVLNRERGREGVREALEEAGLMEVPRLEEKLNVLATLAQIAPLLGLLGTVLGLLDIFDVLQSAGSHAQMEQLAGGIWKALISTAAGLAVAIPCYAGYNHLVGRVNSIVLDMEKAAAEIVNIVTEPAKP
;
A
#
# COMPACT_ATOMS: atom_id res chain seq x y z
N MET A 1 -3.32 28.81 -28.13
CA MET A 1 -2.28 27.78 -28.03
C MET A 1 -2.37 26.96 -26.74
N ASP A 2 -3.51 27.02 -26.01
CA ASP A 2 -3.66 26.42 -24.65
C ASP A 2 -4.33 25.04 -24.58
N ARG A 3 -4.65 24.42 -25.70
CA ARG A 3 -5.32 23.11 -25.72
C ARG A 3 -4.40 21.89 -25.77
N VAL A 4 -3.14 22.06 -26.13
CA VAL A 4 -2.17 20.95 -26.25
C VAL A 4 -1.59 20.61 -24.86
N GLY A 5 -1.46 21.58 -23.97
CA GLY A 5 -0.95 21.38 -22.60
C GLY A 5 -1.86 20.59 -21.67
N ALA A 6 -3.17 20.69 -21.87
CA ALA A 6 -4.15 19.92 -21.06
C ALA A 6 -4.21 18.44 -21.46
N ALA A 7 -4.00 18.12 -22.74
CA ALA A 7 -4.06 16.76 -23.25
C ALA A 7 -2.89 15.87 -22.74
N SER A 8 -1.70 16.45 -22.51
CA SER A 8 -0.54 15.66 -22.04
C SER A 8 -0.65 15.29 -20.56
N LEU A 9 -1.22 16.16 -19.73
CA LEU A 9 -1.51 15.87 -18.32
C LEU A 9 -2.65 14.85 -18.16
N ASP A 10 -3.63 14.88 -19.07
CA ASP A 10 -4.69 13.87 -19.11
C ASP A 10 -4.18 12.50 -19.57
N THR A 11 -3.17 12.46 -20.44
CA THR A 11 -2.51 11.20 -20.87
C THR A 11 -1.70 10.58 -19.73
N PHE A 12 -1.00 11.40 -18.92
CA PHE A 12 -0.32 10.96 -17.70
C PHE A 12 -1.31 10.38 -16.67
N ARG A 13 -2.49 10.99 -16.58
CA ARG A 13 -3.58 10.54 -15.71
C ARG A 13 -4.23 9.25 -16.16
N GLN A 14 -4.28 8.97 -17.48
CA GLN A 14 -4.92 7.76 -18.03
C GLN A 14 -4.03 6.53 -18.02
N THR A 15 -2.71 6.68 -18.13
CA THR A 15 -1.76 5.56 -18.13
C THR A 15 -1.46 4.99 -16.74
N HIS A 16 -1.69 5.78 -15.67
CA HIS A 16 -1.45 5.37 -14.28
C HIS A 16 -2.71 5.41 -13.41
N LEU A 17 -3.90 5.16 -14.00
CA LEU A 17 -5.12 4.93 -13.23
C LEU A 17 -4.96 3.68 -12.37
N VAL A 18 -4.32 3.85 -11.22
CA VAL A 18 -4.65 3.02 -10.06
C VAL A 18 -6.18 3.15 -9.89
N PRO A 19 -6.94 2.05 -9.89
CA PRO A 19 -8.39 2.10 -9.77
C PRO A 19 -8.72 2.97 -8.56
N ARG A 20 -9.55 4.01 -8.78
CA ARG A 20 -10.01 4.91 -7.72
C ARG A 20 -10.45 4.07 -6.54
N ALA A 21 -9.65 4.05 -5.48
CA ALA A 21 -10.08 3.47 -4.23
C ALA A 21 -11.42 4.10 -3.86
N PRO A 22 -12.47 3.32 -3.58
CA PRO A 22 -13.74 3.88 -3.17
C PRO A 22 -13.49 4.76 -1.93
N ARG A 23 -14.21 5.89 -1.89
CA ARG A 23 -14.23 6.91 -0.83
C ARG A 23 -13.90 6.30 0.53
N SER A 24 -12.87 6.82 1.19
CA SER A 24 -12.32 6.43 2.49
C SER A 24 -13.27 5.58 3.35
N TYR A 25 -13.14 4.27 3.25
CA TYR A 25 -13.66 3.40 4.30
C TYR A 25 -12.85 3.70 5.55
N ASP A 26 -13.53 4.14 6.59
CA ASP A 26 -12.90 4.39 7.87
C ASP A 26 -12.34 3.05 8.37
N VAL A 27 -11.02 2.89 8.30
CA VAL A 27 -10.33 1.65 8.73
C VAL A 27 -10.70 1.31 10.17
N ARG A 28 -11.03 2.32 10.99
CA ARG A 28 -11.54 2.13 12.34
C ARG A 28 -12.86 1.37 12.35
N MET A 29 -13.78 1.69 11.41
CA MET A 29 -15.07 1.01 11.31
C MET A 29 -14.90 -0.46 10.90
N LEU A 30 -13.99 -0.76 9.95
CA LEU A 30 -13.68 -2.12 9.54
C LEU A 30 -12.99 -2.91 10.66
N VAL A 31 -12.06 -2.29 11.38
CA VAL A 31 -11.40 -2.92 12.53
C VAL A 31 -12.40 -3.18 13.66
N HIS A 32 -13.28 -2.21 13.97
CA HIS A 32 -14.31 -2.41 14.99
C HIS A 32 -15.33 -3.47 14.59
N SER A 33 -15.77 -3.54 13.34
CA SER A 33 -16.68 -4.59 12.87
C SER A 33 -16.02 -5.97 12.89
N PHE A 34 -14.71 -6.04 12.61
CA PHE A 34 -13.94 -7.29 12.72
C PHE A 34 -13.82 -7.77 14.18
N PHE A 35 -13.51 -6.85 15.12
CA PHE A 35 -13.47 -7.17 16.54
C PHE A 35 -14.87 -7.51 17.09
N ALA A 36 -15.92 -6.81 16.69
CA ALA A 36 -17.29 -7.12 17.07
C ALA A 36 -17.75 -8.49 16.52
N ALA A 37 -17.34 -8.86 15.30
CA ALA A 37 -17.57 -10.20 14.76
C ALA A 37 -16.78 -11.28 15.53
N ALA A 38 -15.59 -10.96 16.00
CA ALA A 38 -14.81 -11.86 16.86
C ALA A 38 -15.44 -12.04 18.26
N GLU A 39 -16.12 -11.01 18.80
CA GLU A 39 -16.85 -11.12 20.07
C GLU A 39 -18.15 -11.93 19.93
N LEU A 40 -18.81 -11.91 18.78
CA LEU A 40 -19.99 -12.75 18.51
C LEU A 40 -19.68 -14.26 18.47
N THR A 41 -18.40 -14.63 18.29
CA THR A 41 -17.93 -16.01 18.39
C THR A 41 -17.57 -16.44 19.82
N GLY A 42 -17.99 -15.69 20.83
CA GLY A 42 -17.72 -15.89 22.27
C GLY A 42 -18.08 -17.26 22.90
N GLN A 43 -18.36 -18.24 22.05
CA GLN A 43 -18.59 -19.66 22.48
C GLN A 43 -17.43 -20.60 22.07
N VAL A 44 -16.40 -20.14 21.40
CA VAL A 44 -15.23 -20.99 21.14
C VAL A 44 -14.21 -20.81 22.27
N HIS A 45 -14.51 -21.36 23.41
CA HIS A 45 -13.63 -21.39 24.59
C HIS A 45 -12.36 -22.26 24.42
N ARG A 46 -11.93 -22.54 23.20
CA ARG A 46 -10.62 -23.14 22.95
C ARG A 46 -9.59 -22.02 22.84
N SER A 47 -8.56 -22.08 23.67
CA SER A 47 -7.45 -21.13 23.63
C SER A 47 -6.90 -21.02 22.19
N LEU A 48 -6.65 -19.80 21.70
CA LEU A 48 -6.09 -19.54 20.36
C LEU A 48 -4.90 -20.46 20.00
N PRO A 49 -3.94 -20.72 20.93
CA PRO A 49 -2.85 -21.67 20.65
C PRO A 49 -3.33 -23.11 20.41
N ALA A 50 -4.41 -23.55 21.05
CA ALA A 50 -4.98 -24.89 20.82
C ALA A 50 -5.67 -24.97 19.42
N LEU A 51 -6.31 -23.91 18.98
CA LEU A 51 -6.88 -23.80 17.63
C LEU A 51 -5.77 -23.82 16.55
N LEU A 52 -4.68 -23.08 16.78
CA LEU A 52 -3.53 -23.05 15.90
C LEU A 52 -2.84 -24.43 15.79
N ALA A 53 -2.73 -25.16 16.90
CA ALA A 53 -2.13 -26.49 16.92
C ALA A 53 -2.94 -27.52 16.11
N GLN A 54 -4.27 -27.36 16.05
CA GLN A 54 -5.17 -28.31 15.35
C GLN A 54 -5.25 -28.06 13.83
N GLY A 55 -4.87 -26.88 13.33
CA GLY A 55 -5.01 -26.53 11.92
C GLY A 55 -3.92 -27.02 10.99
N GLY A 56 -2.95 -27.80 11.48
CA GLY A 56 -1.89 -28.42 10.67
C GLY A 56 -0.89 -27.43 10.08
N VAL A 57 -0.14 -27.90 9.07
CA VAL A 57 0.97 -27.15 8.45
C VAL A 57 0.48 -25.82 7.82
N MET A 58 -0.74 -25.79 7.28
CA MET A 58 -1.26 -24.63 6.56
C MET A 58 -1.41 -23.41 7.48
N ILE A 59 -1.72 -23.59 8.76
CA ILE A 59 -1.79 -22.48 9.72
C ILE A 59 -0.42 -21.81 9.91
N TRP A 60 0.66 -22.58 9.95
CA TRP A 60 1.99 -22.02 10.08
C TRP A 60 2.39 -21.17 8.86
N VAL A 61 2.00 -21.60 7.66
CA VAL A 61 2.19 -20.82 6.43
C VAL A 61 1.39 -19.51 6.49
N LEU A 62 0.13 -19.57 6.93
CA LEU A 62 -0.72 -18.38 7.08
C LEU A 62 -0.21 -17.45 8.19
N MET A 63 0.32 -17.97 9.29
CA MET A 63 0.95 -17.17 10.34
C MET A 63 2.20 -16.44 9.82
N ALA A 64 3.06 -17.11 9.05
CA ALA A 64 4.21 -16.49 8.42
C ALA A 64 3.77 -15.39 7.44
N ALA A 65 2.75 -15.65 6.61
CA ALA A 65 2.17 -14.67 5.70
C ALA A 65 1.59 -13.45 6.43
N SER A 66 0.89 -13.68 7.54
CA SER A 66 0.35 -12.62 8.40
C SER A 66 1.45 -11.74 9.00
N ALA A 67 2.50 -12.36 9.52
CA ALA A 67 3.65 -11.63 10.07
C ALA A 67 4.35 -10.79 8.98
N ALA A 68 4.58 -11.36 7.79
CA ALA A 68 5.14 -10.63 6.66
C ALA A 68 4.26 -9.44 6.24
N GLY A 69 2.94 -9.63 6.15
CA GLY A 69 1.99 -8.56 5.83
C GLY A 69 2.02 -7.43 6.85
N LEU A 70 2.05 -7.76 8.14
CA LEU A 70 2.10 -6.78 9.22
C LEU A 70 3.41 -5.97 9.19
N LEU A 71 4.55 -6.63 8.96
CA LEU A 71 5.85 -5.97 8.84
C LEU A 71 5.89 -5.00 7.66
N VAL A 72 5.40 -5.43 6.48
CA VAL A 72 5.34 -4.57 5.29
C VAL A 72 4.39 -3.39 5.51
N PHE A 73 3.24 -3.62 6.14
CA PHE A 73 2.29 -2.56 6.45
C PHE A 73 2.90 -1.51 7.41
N ALA A 74 3.55 -1.95 8.48
CA ALA A 74 4.21 -1.07 9.44
C ALA A 74 5.35 -0.27 8.79
N ASP A 75 6.24 -0.93 8.03
CA ASP A 75 7.34 -0.28 7.30
C ASP A 75 6.80 0.84 6.38
N ARG A 76 5.76 0.56 5.61
CA ARG A 76 5.17 1.53 4.69
C ARG A 76 4.41 2.65 5.38
N LEU A 77 3.73 2.35 6.47
CA LEU A 77 3.02 3.37 7.25
C LEU A 77 4.00 4.41 7.82
N PHE A 78 5.14 3.95 8.37
CA PHE A 78 6.21 4.84 8.87
C PHE A 78 6.87 5.62 7.72
N HIS A 79 7.13 4.96 6.60
CA HIS A 79 7.74 5.60 5.44
C HIS A 79 6.88 6.73 4.88
N TYR A 80 5.58 6.51 4.69
CA TYR A 80 4.67 7.54 4.16
C TYR A 80 4.39 8.65 5.16
N HIS A 81 4.35 8.35 6.45
CA HIS A 81 4.23 9.39 7.46
C HIS A 81 5.42 10.37 7.42
N ARG A 82 6.62 9.87 7.20
CA ARG A 82 7.84 10.68 7.07
C ARG A 82 7.95 11.40 5.72
N ALA A 83 7.34 10.86 4.66
CA ALA A 83 7.36 11.44 3.32
C ALA A 83 6.34 12.60 3.15
N GLN A 84 5.34 12.70 4.02
CA GLN A 84 4.38 13.80 4.01
C GLN A 84 5.02 15.04 4.63
N ILE A 85 5.28 16.03 3.78
CA ILE A 85 5.75 17.37 4.18
C ILE A 85 4.67 18.40 3.85
N ASN A 86 4.74 19.56 4.48
CA ASN A 86 3.90 20.69 4.08
C ASN A 86 4.45 21.28 2.78
N SER A 87 3.95 20.77 1.64
CA SER A 87 4.44 21.10 0.30
C SER A 87 4.38 22.61 0.02
N MET A 88 3.35 23.31 0.52
CA MET A 88 3.20 24.75 0.31
C MET A 88 4.24 25.57 1.08
N GLU A 89 4.50 25.22 2.32
CA GLU A 89 5.52 25.88 3.15
C GLU A 89 6.92 25.65 2.57
N PHE A 90 7.21 24.42 2.16
CA PHE A 90 8.45 24.07 1.48
C PHE A 90 8.64 24.85 0.20
N LEU A 91 7.63 24.91 -0.70
CA LEU A 91 7.70 25.67 -1.95
C LEU A 91 7.89 27.16 -1.71
N ASN A 92 7.23 27.73 -0.70
CA ASN A 92 7.43 29.14 -0.33
C ASN A 92 8.87 29.40 0.16
N GLY A 93 9.47 28.48 0.91
CA GLY A 93 10.86 28.53 1.31
C GLY A 93 11.79 28.57 0.09
N VAL A 94 11.64 27.61 -0.82
CA VAL A 94 12.43 27.53 -2.06
C VAL A 94 12.21 28.78 -2.93
N ARG A 95 10.97 29.27 -3.08
CA ARG A 95 10.64 30.50 -3.83
C ARG A 95 11.41 31.71 -3.29
N ASN A 96 11.42 31.88 -1.96
CA ASN A 96 12.09 33.05 -1.34
C ASN A 96 13.59 33.03 -1.58
N VAL A 97 14.22 31.87 -1.61
CA VAL A 97 15.63 31.70 -1.88
C VAL A 97 15.95 31.93 -3.37
N LEU A 98 15.12 31.36 -4.27
CA LEU A 98 15.27 31.54 -5.72
C LEU A 98 15.09 33.01 -6.14
N LYS A 99 14.22 33.79 -5.48
CA LYS A 99 14.08 35.24 -5.72
C LYS A 99 15.36 36.04 -5.43
N ARG A 100 16.25 35.49 -4.58
CA ARG A 100 17.58 36.06 -4.27
C ARG A 100 18.68 35.49 -5.20
N ASP A 101 18.29 34.74 -6.23
CA ASP A 101 19.16 34.01 -7.17
C ASP A 101 20.18 33.06 -6.47
N ASN A 102 19.89 32.63 -5.27
CA ASN A 102 20.75 31.70 -4.50
C ASN A 102 20.36 30.24 -4.75
N VAL A 103 20.80 29.71 -5.91
CA VAL A 103 20.49 28.33 -6.35
C VAL A 103 21.09 27.29 -5.42
N VAL A 104 22.31 27.55 -4.90
CA VAL A 104 23.02 26.60 -4.02
C VAL A 104 22.24 26.39 -2.72
N GLU A 105 21.72 27.46 -2.14
CA GLU A 105 20.88 27.40 -0.95
C GLU A 105 19.54 26.69 -1.22
N ALA A 106 18.90 26.95 -2.38
CA ALA A 106 17.67 26.26 -2.78
C ALA A 106 17.89 24.74 -2.90
N LEU A 107 19.00 24.30 -3.50
CA LEU A 107 19.35 22.90 -3.60
C LEU A 107 19.64 22.29 -2.23
N SER A 108 20.32 23.01 -1.33
CA SER A 108 20.59 22.58 0.04
C SER A 108 19.28 22.32 0.83
N ILE A 109 18.29 23.21 0.69
CA ILE A 109 16.96 23.04 1.29
C ILE A 109 16.28 21.79 0.74
N CYS A 110 16.36 21.54 -0.59
CA CYS A 110 15.80 20.34 -1.19
C CYS A 110 16.49 19.06 -0.68
N ASP A 111 17.80 19.07 -0.50
CA ASP A 111 18.56 17.92 0.02
C ASP A 111 18.30 17.65 1.50
N ALA A 112 18.05 18.70 2.29
CA ALA A 112 17.71 18.58 3.70
C ALA A 112 16.26 18.08 3.93
N THR A 113 15.39 18.21 2.94
CA THR A 113 13.96 17.87 3.05
C THR A 113 13.70 16.47 2.50
N PRO A 114 13.26 15.51 3.32
CA PRO A 114 12.94 14.17 2.84
C PRO A 114 11.61 14.17 2.06
N GLY A 115 11.52 13.33 1.04
CA GLY A 115 10.27 13.08 0.34
C GLY A 115 10.33 13.31 -1.17
N PRO A 116 9.33 12.82 -1.92
CA PRO A 116 9.32 12.88 -3.38
C PRO A 116 9.13 14.31 -3.90
N VAL A 117 8.36 15.14 -3.18
CA VAL A 117 8.15 16.55 -3.57
C VAL A 117 9.46 17.32 -3.60
N ALA A 118 10.32 17.13 -2.58
CA ALA A 118 11.61 17.83 -2.55
C ALA A 118 12.55 17.37 -3.68
N ARG A 119 12.51 16.08 -4.05
CA ARG A 119 13.27 15.56 -5.20
C ARG A 119 12.81 16.14 -6.52
N LEU A 120 11.49 16.26 -6.72
CA LEU A 120 10.93 16.92 -7.91
C LEU A 120 11.34 18.38 -8.01
N VAL A 121 11.21 19.12 -6.90
CA VAL A 121 11.60 20.52 -6.86
C VAL A 121 13.11 20.69 -7.14
N LYS A 122 13.95 19.79 -6.63
CA LYS A 122 15.38 19.76 -6.94
C LYS A 122 15.65 19.62 -8.44
N VAL A 123 14.93 18.69 -9.11
CA VAL A 123 15.04 18.49 -10.56
C VAL A 123 14.64 19.75 -11.32
N ALA A 124 13.57 20.43 -10.92
CA ALA A 124 13.14 21.69 -11.54
C ALA A 124 14.20 22.78 -11.42
N VAL A 125 14.80 22.94 -10.23
CA VAL A 125 15.85 23.94 -9.95
C VAL A 125 17.11 23.68 -10.78
N LEU A 126 17.52 22.40 -10.91
CA LEU A 126 18.68 22.00 -11.71
C LEU A 126 18.48 22.23 -13.22
N ASN A 127 17.26 22.13 -13.71
CA ASN A 127 16.93 22.29 -15.13
C ASN A 127 16.39 23.69 -15.48
N ARG A 128 16.49 24.68 -14.56
CA ARG A 128 15.92 26.02 -14.76
C ARG A 128 16.35 26.72 -16.05
N GLU A 129 17.59 26.48 -16.51
CA GLU A 129 18.15 27.10 -17.71
C GLU A 129 17.56 26.55 -19.01
N ARG A 130 16.90 25.40 -18.99
CA ARG A 130 16.26 24.78 -20.16
C ARG A 130 14.93 25.45 -20.55
N GLY A 131 14.51 26.48 -19.79
CA GLY A 131 13.23 27.14 -20.00
C GLY A 131 12.04 26.30 -19.54
N ARG A 132 10.82 26.85 -19.75
CA ARG A 132 9.58 26.28 -19.21
C ARG A 132 9.30 24.85 -19.68
N GLU A 133 9.47 24.57 -20.97
CA GLU A 133 9.19 23.25 -21.53
C GLU A 133 10.24 22.22 -21.07
N GLY A 134 11.53 22.59 -21.02
CA GLY A 134 12.57 21.69 -20.55
C GLY A 134 12.45 21.35 -19.05
N VAL A 135 12.01 22.30 -18.22
CA VAL A 135 11.72 22.04 -16.80
C VAL A 135 10.52 21.09 -16.66
N ARG A 136 9.48 21.29 -17.48
CA ARG A 136 8.29 20.44 -17.45
C ARG A 136 8.61 19.00 -17.85
N GLU A 137 9.37 18.83 -18.94
CA GLU A 137 9.83 17.51 -19.40
C GLU A 137 10.66 16.78 -18.32
N ALA A 138 11.60 17.49 -17.69
CA ALA A 138 12.41 16.94 -16.60
C ALA A 138 11.57 16.54 -15.37
N LEU A 139 10.52 17.32 -15.06
CA LEU A 139 9.59 16.99 -13.97
C LEU A 139 8.71 15.78 -14.29
N GLU A 140 8.24 15.64 -15.52
CA GLU A 140 7.48 14.48 -15.99
C GLU A 140 8.33 13.20 -15.88
N GLU A 141 9.58 13.26 -16.36
CA GLU A 141 10.52 12.14 -16.25
C GLU A 141 10.81 11.76 -14.79
N ALA A 142 11.07 12.75 -13.94
CA ALA A 142 11.30 12.51 -12.51
C ALA A 142 10.07 11.93 -11.81
N GLY A 143 8.86 12.39 -12.17
CA GLY A 143 7.61 11.84 -11.67
C GLY A 143 7.41 10.36 -12.02
N LEU A 144 7.71 9.99 -13.28
CA LEU A 144 7.66 8.60 -13.74
C LEU A 144 8.61 7.68 -12.95
N MET A 145 9.71 8.20 -12.42
CA MET A 145 10.64 7.44 -11.60
C MET A 145 10.22 7.36 -10.12
N GLU A 146 9.58 8.40 -9.60
CA GLU A 146 9.22 8.48 -8.17
C GLU A 146 7.95 7.70 -7.83
N VAL A 147 6.94 7.69 -8.71
CA VAL A 147 5.67 6.99 -8.45
C VAL A 147 5.87 5.49 -8.23
N PRO A 148 6.61 4.73 -9.06
CA PRO A 148 6.87 3.32 -8.81
C PRO A 148 7.60 3.05 -7.49
N ARG A 149 8.48 3.96 -7.05
CA ARG A 149 9.16 3.84 -5.75
C ARG A 149 8.20 3.95 -4.56
N LEU A 150 7.17 4.79 -4.69
CA LEU A 150 6.11 4.89 -3.69
C LEU A 150 5.26 3.61 -3.66
N GLU A 151 4.95 3.05 -4.82
CA GLU A 151 4.14 1.84 -4.96
C GLU A 151 4.91 0.54 -4.65
N GLU A 152 6.24 0.59 -4.61
CA GLU A 152 7.07 -0.56 -4.27
C GLU A 152 6.56 -1.21 -2.97
N LYS A 153 6.63 -2.49 -2.81
CA LYS A 153 6.14 -3.27 -1.65
C LYS A 153 4.61 -3.22 -1.38
N LEU A 154 3.83 -2.28 -1.96
CA LEU A 154 2.37 -2.36 -1.88
C LEU A 154 1.84 -3.63 -2.55
N ASN A 155 2.51 -4.05 -3.63
CA ASN A 155 2.19 -5.27 -4.35
C ASN A 155 2.29 -6.52 -3.45
N VAL A 156 3.17 -6.51 -2.44
CA VAL A 156 3.26 -7.61 -1.47
C VAL A 156 1.98 -7.73 -0.65
N LEU A 157 1.45 -6.60 -0.14
CA LEU A 157 0.19 -6.60 0.58
C LEU A 157 -0.99 -7.03 -0.30
N ALA A 158 -1.04 -6.54 -1.54
CA ALA A 158 -2.06 -6.93 -2.51
C ALA A 158 -2.01 -8.44 -2.78
N THR A 159 -0.80 -8.98 -3.00
CA THR A 159 -0.57 -10.40 -3.21
C THR A 159 -0.99 -11.25 -2.01
N LEU A 160 -0.61 -10.84 -0.80
CA LEU A 160 -1.02 -11.53 0.43
C LEU A 160 -2.54 -11.51 0.61
N ALA A 161 -3.20 -10.38 0.34
CA ALA A 161 -4.65 -10.27 0.42
C ALA A 161 -5.38 -11.22 -0.55
N GLN A 162 -4.79 -11.48 -1.72
CA GLN A 162 -5.36 -12.38 -2.74
C GLN A 162 -5.00 -13.85 -2.47
N ILE A 163 -3.77 -14.15 -2.06
CA ILE A 163 -3.28 -15.52 -1.88
C ILE A 163 -3.75 -16.11 -0.55
N ALA A 164 -3.88 -15.33 0.51
CA ALA A 164 -4.24 -15.86 1.83
C ALA A 164 -5.58 -16.62 1.84
N PRO A 165 -6.67 -16.19 1.17
CA PRO A 165 -7.90 -16.96 1.08
C PRO A 165 -7.71 -18.26 0.29
N LEU A 166 -6.89 -18.25 -0.75
CA LEU A 166 -6.57 -19.44 -1.55
C LEU A 166 -5.79 -20.47 -0.75
N LEU A 167 -4.84 -20.01 0.09
CA LEU A 167 -4.14 -20.88 1.04
C LEU A 167 -5.10 -21.46 2.09
N GLY A 168 -6.06 -20.66 2.56
CA GLY A 168 -7.12 -21.14 3.42
C GLY A 168 -7.96 -22.24 2.77
N LEU A 169 -8.37 -22.04 1.50
CA LEU A 169 -9.09 -23.03 0.71
C LEU A 169 -8.26 -24.29 0.45
N LEU A 170 -6.97 -24.14 0.16
CA LEU A 170 -6.05 -25.28 0.04
C LEU A 170 -6.04 -26.11 1.34
N GLY A 171 -6.03 -25.44 2.48
CA GLY A 171 -6.14 -26.11 3.79
C GLY A 171 -7.43 -26.90 3.97
N THR A 172 -8.57 -26.44 3.41
CA THR A 172 -9.83 -27.24 3.41
C THR A 172 -9.69 -28.49 2.56
N VAL A 173 -9.10 -28.39 1.38
CA VAL A 173 -8.87 -29.54 0.51
C VAL A 173 -8.00 -30.58 1.21
N LEU A 174 -6.91 -30.15 1.85
CA LEU A 174 -6.03 -31.05 2.62
C LEU A 174 -6.77 -31.70 3.80
N GLY A 175 -7.61 -30.95 4.53
CA GLY A 175 -8.43 -31.49 5.61
C GLY A 175 -9.45 -32.52 5.14
N LEU A 176 -10.04 -32.34 3.94
CA LEU A 176 -10.91 -33.33 3.32
C LEU A 176 -10.15 -34.59 2.87
N LEU A 177 -8.94 -34.43 2.31
CA LEU A 177 -8.09 -35.55 1.97
C LEU A 177 -7.76 -36.40 3.21
N ASP A 178 -7.44 -35.78 4.34
CA ASP A 178 -7.21 -36.49 5.62
C ASP A 178 -8.44 -37.32 6.01
N ILE A 179 -9.69 -36.81 5.80
CA ILE A 179 -10.94 -37.54 6.08
C ILE A 179 -11.07 -38.75 5.17
N PHE A 180 -10.81 -38.61 3.85
CA PHE A 180 -10.91 -39.73 2.92
C PHE A 180 -9.86 -40.79 3.18
N ASP A 181 -8.66 -40.43 3.62
CA ASP A 181 -7.61 -41.37 4.02
C ASP A 181 -8.06 -42.22 5.23
N VAL A 182 -8.67 -41.59 6.23
CA VAL A 182 -9.26 -42.29 7.38
C VAL A 182 -10.38 -43.23 6.95
N LEU A 183 -11.28 -42.79 6.05
CA LEU A 183 -12.37 -43.64 5.55
C LEU A 183 -11.86 -44.85 4.77
N GLN A 184 -10.81 -44.65 3.96
CA GLN A 184 -10.21 -45.71 3.15
C GLN A 184 -9.49 -46.74 4.05
N SER A 185 -8.78 -46.28 5.06
CA SER A 185 -7.99 -47.14 5.95
C SER A 185 -8.84 -47.89 7.00
N ALA A 186 -9.83 -47.22 7.58
CA ALA A 186 -10.68 -47.79 8.65
C ALA A 186 -11.98 -48.45 8.14
N GLY A 187 -12.41 -48.16 6.90
CA GLY A 187 -13.63 -48.69 6.31
C GLY A 187 -14.88 -48.43 7.19
N SER A 188 -15.64 -49.47 7.49
CA SER A 188 -16.84 -49.37 8.34
C SER A 188 -16.53 -49.10 9.83
N HIS A 189 -15.26 -49.10 10.23
CA HIS A 189 -14.83 -48.83 11.61
C HIS A 189 -14.34 -47.38 11.80
N ALA A 190 -14.50 -46.54 10.80
CA ALA A 190 -14.13 -45.10 10.90
C ALA A 190 -14.95 -44.44 12.02
N GLN A 191 -14.23 -43.87 13.02
CA GLN A 191 -14.86 -43.17 14.14
C GLN A 191 -15.33 -41.78 13.73
N MET A 192 -16.56 -41.42 14.11
CA MET A 192 -17.12 -40.06 13.82
C MET A 192 -16.25 -38.92 14.39
N GLU A 193 -15.54 -39.17 15.48
CA GLU A 193 -14.63 -38.19 16.07
C GLU A 193 -13.45 -37.86 15.17
N GLN A 194 -12.87 -38.84 14.48
CA GLN A 194 -11.78 -38.64 13.51
C GLN A 194 -12.25 -37.85 12.30
N LEU A 195 -13.45 -38.14 11.77
CA LEU A 195 -14.07 -37.40 10.66
C LEU A 195 -14.35 -35.95 11.06
N ALA A 196 -14.93 -35.76 12.26
CA ALA A 196 -15.18 -34.42 12.79
C ALA A 196 -13.89 -33.59 12.95
N GLY A 197 -12.78 -34.26 13.34
CA GLY A 197 -11.48 -33.63 13.45
C GLY A 197 -10.96 -33.08 12.12
N GLY A 198 -11.09 -33.85 11.04
CA GLY A 198 -10.70 -33.43 9.69
C GLY A 198 -11.54 -32.26 9.16
N ILE A 199 -12.87 -32.30 9.37
CA ILE A 199 -13.77 -31.18 9.02
C ILE A 199 -13.38 -29.93 9.80
N TRP A 200 -13.14 -30.08 11.10
CA TRP A 200 -12.71 -28.95 11.95
C TRP A 200 -11.41 -28.30 11.47
N LYS A 201 -10.39 -29.10 11.14
CA LYS A 201 -9.13 -28.66 10.58
C LYS A 201 -9.32 -27.90 9.27
N ALA A 202 -10.19 -28.40 8.38
CA ALA A 202 -10.56 -27.75 7.13
C ALA A 202 -11.16 -26.36 7.36
N LEU A 203 -12.17 -26.27 8.22
CA LEU A 203 -12.86 -25.01 8.51
C LEU A 203 -11.95 -23.97 9.15
N ILE A 204 -11.10 -24.36 10.09
CA ILE A 204 -10.13 -23.46 10.73
C ILE A 204 -9.16 -22.89 9.70
N SER A 205 -8.68 -23.69 8.74
CA SER A 205 -7.75 -23.23 7.72
C SER A 205 -8.36 -22.13 6.85
N THR A 206 -9.63 -22.30 6.44
CA THR A 206 -10.34 -21.25 5.67
C THR A 206 -10.58 -19.99 6.50
N ALA A 207 -11.03 -20.15 7.74
CA ALA A 207 -11.24 -19.02 8.63
C ALA A 207 -9.94 -18.23 8.88
N ALA A 208 -8.81 -18.93 9.08
CA ALA A 208 -7.50 -18.32 9.24
C ALA A 208 -7.05 -17.57 7.95
N GLY A 209 -7.27 -18.16 6.77
CA GLY A 209 -6.97 -17.52 5.49
C GLY A 209 -7.72 -16.20 5.31
N LEU A 210 -9.01 -16.17 5.63
CA LEU A 210 -9.82 -14.96 5.59
C LEU A 210 -9.41 -13.95 6.66
N ALA A 211 -9.06 -14.41 7.86
CA ALA A 211 -8.60 -13.55 8.95
C ALA A 211 -7.29 -12.82 8.60
N VAL A 212 -6.42 -13.42 7.78
CA VAL A 212 -5.21 -12.78 7.27
C VAL A 212 -5.52 -11.86 6.08
N ALA A 213 -6.39 -12.28 5.16
CA ALA A 213 -6.69 -11.55 3.94
C ALA A 213 -7.37 -10.19 4.20
N ILE A 214 -8.35 -10.16 5.11
CA ILE A 214 -9.16 -8.96 5.38
C ILE A 214 -8.28 -7.78 5.84
N PRO A 215 -7.43 -7.89 6.89
CA PRO A 215 -6.58 -6.79 7.31
C PRO A 215 -5.51 -6.43 6.27
N CYS A 216 -4.96 -7.40 5.52
CA CYS A 216 -4.03 -7.12 4.43
C CYS A 216 -4.68 -6.28 3.33
N TYR A 217 -5.92 -6.60 2.94
CA TYR A 217 -6.67 -5.86 1.93
C TYR A 217 -7.03 -4.45 2.40
N ALA A 218 -7.49 -4.32 3.66
CA ALA A 218 -7.79 -3.02 4.25
C ALA A 218 -6.52 -2.15 4.37
N GLY A 219 -5.40 -2.74 4.80
CA GLY A 219 -4.10 -2.07 4.88
C GLY A 219 -3.60 -1.62 3.50
N TYR A 220 -3.69 -2.48 2.49
CA TYR A 220 -3.36 -2.14 1.11
C TYR A 220 -4.15 -0.92 0.62
N ASN A 221 -5.48 -0.93 0.75
CA ASN A 221 -6.32 0.18 0.30
C ASN A 221 -6.01 1.48 1.05
N HIS A 222 -5.71 1.41 2.35
CA HIS A 222 -5.31 2.57 3.12
C HIS A 222 -3.99 3.18 2.60
N LEU A 223 -2.99 2.35 2.33
CA LEU A 223 -1.69 2.79 1.84
C LEU A 223 -1.77 3.32 0.41
N VAL A 224 -2.57 2.70 -0.48
CA VAL A 224 -2.86 3.25 -1.83
C VAL A 224 -3.46 4.64 -1.74
N GLY A 225 -4.40 4.86 -0.83
CA GLY A 225 -4.95 6.20 -0.58
C GLY A 225 -3.89 7.23 -0.16
N ARG A 226 -2.90 6.82 0.64
CA ARG A 226 -1.77 7.66 1.03
C ARG A 226 -0.84 7.98 -0.15
N VAL A 227 -0.51 6.98 -0.97
CA VAL A 227 0.29 7.18 -2.20
C VAL A 227 -0.39 8.18 -3.13
N ASN A 228 -1.68 8.00 -3.39
CA ASN A 228 -2.46 8.92 -4.24
C ASN A 228 -2.44 10.36 -3.69
N SER A 229 -2.51 10.54 -2.38
CA SER A 229 -2.38 11.87 -1.76
C SER A 229 -1.00 12.48 -2.00
N ILE A 230 0.08 11.69 -1.85
CA ILE A 230 1.46 12.15 -2.10
C ILE A 230 1.65 12.51 -3.59
N VAL A 231 1.13 11.70 -4.51
CA VAL A 231 1.19 11.97 -5.96
C VAL A 231 0.48 13.27 -6.31
N LEU A 232 -0.70 13.52 -5.73
CA LEU A 232 -1.42 14.79 -5.89
C LEU A 232 -0.62 16.00 -5.38
N ASP A 233 0.09 15.84 -4.28
CA ASP A 233 0.96 16.90 -3.75
C ASP A 233 2.19 17.12 -4.63
N MET A 234 2.74 16.05 -5.25
CA MET A 234 3.79 16.14 -6.27
C MET A 234 3.32 16.89 -7.51
N GLU A 235 2.13 16.59 -8.03
CA GLU A 235 1.54 17.28 -9.19
C GLU A 235 1.34 18.77 -8.94
N LYS A 236 0.78 19.12 -7.76
CA LYS A 236 0.62 20.54 -7.37
C LYS A 236 1.96 21.26 -7.26
N ALA A 237 2.94 20.62 -6.60
CA ALA A 237 4.27 21.16 -6.44
C ALA A 237 4.98 21.34 -7.80
N ALA A 238 4.84 20.39 -8.72
CA ALA A 238 5.38 20.48 -10.08
C ALA A 238 4.78 21.65 -10.86
N ALA A 239 3.46 21.82 -10.80
CA ALA A 239 2.79 22.93 -11.46
C ALA A 239 3.23 24.30 -10.91
N GLU A 240 3.43 24.41 -9.61
CA GLU A 240 3.83 25.66 -8.96
C GLU A 240 5.31 25.97 -9.18
N ILE A 241 6.21 24.98 -9.05
CA ILE A 241 7.65 25.19 -9.21
C ILE A 241 8.02 25.60 -10.64
N VAL A 242 7.36 25.08 -11.67
CA VAL A 242 7.54 25.52 -13.05
C VAL A 242 7.34 27.03 -13.14
N ASN A 243 6.30 27.59 -12.54
CA ASN A 243 6.06 29.03 -12.56
C ASN A 243 7.14 29.79 -11.79
N ILE A 244 7.56 29.29 -10.61
CA ILE A 244 8.58 29.93 -9.77
C ILE A 244 9.93 30.02 -10.49
N VAL A 245 10.35 28.92 -11.13
CA VAL A 245 11.67 28.80 -11.77
C VAL A 245 11.73 29.56 -13.10
N THR A 246 10.58 29.71 -13.78
CA THR A 246 10.49 30.40 -15.09
C THR A 246 10.05 31.86 -14.99
N GLU A 247 9.66 32.35 -13.79
CA GLU A 247 9.48 33.80 -13.60
C GLU A 247 10.83 34.50 -13.73
N PRO A 248 10.96 35.54 -14.64
CA PRO A 248 12.19 36.31 -14.69
C PRO A 248 12.41 37.02 -13.36
N ALA A 249 13.64 36.94 -12.83
CA ALA A 249 14.01 37.71 -11.67
C ALA A 249 13.65 39.16 -11.90
N LYS A 250 12.75 39.75 -11.11
CA LYS A 250 12.44 41.18 -11.20
C LYS A 250 13.71 41.95 -10.87
N PRO A 251 14.09 42.89 -11.75
CA PRO A 251 15.26 43.75 -11.53
C PRO A 251 15.12 44.59 -10.26
#